data_736f35809a55fa28acd01f1f8a80dea6
#
_entry.id   736f35809a55fa28acd01f1f8a80dea6
#
_cell.length_a   1.000
_cell.length_b   1.000
_cell.length_c   1.000
_cell.angle_alpha   90.00
_cell.angle_beta   90.00
_cell.angle_gamma   90.00
#
_symmetry.space_group_name_H-M   'P 1'
#
loop_
_entity.id
_entity.type
_entity.pdbx_description
1 polymer ?
#
loop_
_entity_poly.entity_id
_entity_poly.type
_entity_poly.pdbx_seq_one_letter_code
_entity_poly.pdbx_strand_id
1 'polypeptide(L)'
;MPLDDITGEEENKILLKSCLTLAHRFTKNAKNTVYFSIAGGRKTMSACLMVAAQMYARPQDRICHVLVSPEFENHQEFYYPPVKPALLELRDARGQAIFKDTSYAKVTLVPIPFISMRASAREGKNGRIQTPAELFRHLVTEKEQPLIVDLHQGKILYKKAELKMMPSRLALYAFLAGQKLQCRLLSATCRGCSSCYLDYRQISENQAVITDLYRRLGGTTENKGICALEKDELRAYVSKIRKDLQKAFDAQAVELLAVEAVGKKPDTRYGIPMERERIRLVE
;
A
#
# COMPACT_ATOMS: atom_id res chain seq x y z
N MET A 1 -21.94 11.90 11.96
CA MET A 1 -23.09 11.85 11.06
C MET A 1 -23.46 10.39 10.88
N PRO A 2 -24.70 9.95 11.09
CA PRO A 2 -25.11 8.60 10.76
C PRO A 2 -24.98 8.39 9.26
N LEU A 3 -24.50 7.21 8.83
CA LEU A 3 -24.45 6.82 7.43
C LEU A 3 -25.77 6.13 7.10
N ASP A 4 -26.51 6.66 6.15
CA ASP A 4 -27.74 6.04 5.67
C ASP A 4 -27.43 4.91 4.69
N ASP A 5 -26.35 5.04 3.89
CA ASP A 5 -25.87 4.01 2.98
C ASP A 5 -24.39 4.24 2.61
N ILE A 6 -23.77 3.28 1.92
CA ILE A 6 -22.41 3.35 1.40
C ILE A 6 -22.48 3.42 -0.13
N THR A 7 -22.39 4.64 -0.66
CA THR A 7 -22.54 4.92 -2.08
C THR A 7 -21.24 5.34 -2.75
N GLY A 8 -20.22 5.75 -1.97
CA GLY A 8 -18.99 6.26 -2.48
C GLY A 8 -17.77 6.02 -1.57
N GLU A 9 -16.67 6.63 -1.93
CA GLU A 9 -15.37 6.46 -1.27
C GLU A 9 -15.37 7.05 0.15
N GLU A 10 -16.02 8.18 0.35
CA GLU A 10 -16.03 8.87 1.66
C GLU A 10 -16.83 8.08 2.71
N GLU A 11 -18.01 7.56 2.34
CA GLU A 11 -18.79 6.69 3.22
C GLU A 11 -18.02 5.42 3.56
N ASN A 12 -17.30 4.86 2.57
CA ASN A 12 -16.46 3.68 2.79
C ASN A 12 -15.28 3.97 3.73
N LYS A 13 -14.66 5.16 3.67
CA LYS A 13 -13.63 5.61 4.62
C LYS A 13 -14.19 5.74 6.04
N ILE A 14 -15.40 6.30 6.19
CA ILE A 14 -16.08 6.43 7.49
C ILE A 14 -16.36 5.04 8.05
N LEU A 15 -16.85 4.11 7.23
CA LEU A 15 -17.11 2.73 7.62
C LEU A 15 -15.82 2.04 8.09
N LEU A 16 -14.74 2.10 7.31
CA LEU A 16 -13.45 1.51 7.69
C LEU A 16 -12.96 2.05 9.03
N LYS A 17 -13.03 3.37 9.22
CA LYS A 17 -12.66 4.01 10.49
C LYS A 17 -13.51 3.48 11.65
N SER A 18 -14.79 3.29 11.44
CA SER A 18 -15.72 2.74 12.44
C SER A 18 -15.36 1.28 12.76
N CYS A 19 -15.12 0.44 11.76
CA CYS A 19 -14.71 -0.95 11.93
C CYS A 19 -13.40 -1.06 12.74
N LEU A 20 -12.38 -0.23 12.38
CA LEU A 20 -11.12 -0.17 13.11
C LEU A 20 -11.32 0.25 14.57
N THR A 21 -12.19 1.23 14.82
CA THR A 21 -12.48 1.74 16.17
C THR A 21 -13.15 0.66 17.03
N LEU A 22 -14.14 -0.02 16.49
CA LEU A 22 -14.84 -1.10 17.18
C LEU A 22 -13.91 -2.30 17.44
N ALA A 23 -13.20 -2.77 16.42
CA ALA A 23 -12.26 -3.87 16.55
C ALA A 23 -11.21 -3.57 17.63
N HIS A 24 -10.59 -2.38 17.61
CA HIS A 24 -9.64 -1.96 18.63
C HIS A 24 -10.26 -1.94 20.03
N ARG A 25 -11.47 -1.37 20.18
CA ARG A 25 -12.17 -1.27 21.46
C ARG A 25 -12.46 -2.64 22.06
N PHE A 26 -13.01 -3.56 21.28
CA PHE A 26 -13.44 -4.87 21.79
C PHE A 26 -12.27 -5.82 22.01
N THR A 27 -11.16 -5.67 21.28
CA THR A 27 -9.96 -6.50 21.47
C THR A 27 -8.98 -5.99 22.53
N LYS A 28 -9.26 -4.85 23.21
CA LYS A 28 -8.45 -4.37 24.33
C LYS A 28 -8.46 -5.30 25.52
N ASN A 29 -9.62 -5.82 25.89
CA ASN A 29 -9.74 -6.68 27.06
C ASN A 29 -9.32 -8.11 26.72
N ALA A 30 -8.22 -8.56 27.31
CA ALA A 30 -7.65 -9.89 27.07
C ALA A 30 -8.59 -11.04 27.47
N LYS A 31 -9.54 -10.81 28.38
CA LYS A 31 -10.50 -11.82 28.85
C LYS A 31 -11.66 -12.05 27.87
N ASN A 32 -11.89 -11.15 26.93
CA ASN A 32 -12.96 -11.28 25.93
C ASN A 32 -12.49 -12.15 24.76
N THR A 33 -13.41 -12.86 24.14
CA THR A 33 -13.27 -13.42 22.79
C THR A 33 -14.20 -12.66 21.87
N VAL A 34 -13.71 -12.17 20.73
CA VAL A 34 -14.48 -11.40 19.76
C VAL A 34 -14.77 -12.25 18.54
N TYR A 35 -16.04 -12.31 18.18
CA TYR A 35 -16.48 -12.94 16.93
C TYR A 35 -16.80 -11.83 15.92
N PHE A 36 -16.05 -11.77 14.84
CA PHE A 36 -16.26 -10.86 13.73
C PHE A 36 -17.13 -11.54 12.68
N SER A 37 -18.40 -11.19 12.63
CA SER A 37 -19.30 -11.71 11.59
C SER A 37 -19.21 -10.83 10.34
N ILE A 38 -18.79 -11.43 9.22
CA ILE A 38 -18.71 -10.77 7.91
C ILE A 38 -19.91 -11.13 7.02
N ALA A 39 -20.97 -11.65 7.62
CA ALA A 39 -22.21 -11.98 6.92
C ALA A 39 -23.11 -10.74 6.78
N GLY A 40 -23.73 -10.61 5.64
CA GLY A 40 -24.72 -9.58 5.33
C GLY A 40 -24.13 -8.21 4.95
N GLY A 41 -25.00 -7.31 4.54
CA GLY A 41 -24.69 -5.96 4.11
C GLY A 41 -24.03 -5.88 2.72
N ARG A 42 -23.57 -4.69 2.36
CA ARG A 42 -22.82 -4.49 1.11
C ARG A 42 -21.45 -5.17 1.18
N LYS A 43 -20.92 -5.62 0.04
CA LYS A 43 -19.61 -6.31 -0.06
C LYS A 43 -18.45 -5.53 0.58
N THR A 44 -18.49 -4.20 0.51
CA THR A 44 -17.50 -3.32 1.13
C THR A 44 -17.54 -3.36 2.66
N MET A 45 -18.70 -3.62 3.27
CA MET A 45 -18.83 -3.74 4.73
C MET A 45 -18.02 -4.93 5.26
N SER A 46 -18.20 -6.09 4.64
CA SER A 46 -17.44 -7.30 4.98
C SER A 46 -15.95 -7.11 4.77
N ALA A 47 -15.54 -6.45 3.68
CA ALA A 47 -14.14 -6.15 3.40
C ALA A 47 -13.52 -5.22 4.46
N CYS A 48 -14.19 -4.14 4.83
CA CYS A 48 -13.71 -3.21 5.87
C CYS A 48 -13.61 -3.89 7.25
N LEU A 49 -14.59 -4.72 7.60
CA LEU A 49 -14.56 -5.48 8.86
C LEU A 49 -13.43 -6.52 8.87
N MET A 50 -13.19 -7.19 7.72
CA MET A 50 -12.06 -8.13 7.57
C MET A 50 -10.72 -7.44 7.78
N VAL A 51 -10.50 -6.26 7.16
CA VAL A 51 -9.28 -5.47 7.37
C VAL A 51 -9.10 -5.12 8.85
N ALA A 52 -10.16 -4.64 9.50
CA ALA A 52 -10.11 -4.28 10.92
C ALA A 52 -9.83 -5.51 11.82
N ALA A 53 -10.41 -6.65 11.50
CA ALA A 53 -10.16 -7.90 12.20
C ALA A 53 -8.70 -8.35 12.03
N GLN A 54 -8.14 -8.36 10.82
CA GLN A 54 -6.74 -8.71 10.58
C GLN A 54 -5.77 -7.83 11.39
N MET A 55 -6.08 -6.54 11.55
CA MET A 55 -5.22 -5.61 12.29
C MET A 55 -5.30 -5.78 13.81
N TYR A 56 -6.45 -6.15 14.37
CA TYR A 56 -6.67 -6.14 15.81
C TYR A 56 -7.00 -7.49 16.44
N ALA A 57 -7.46 -8.48 15.65
CA ALA A 57 -7.81 -9.79 16.21
C ALA A 57 -6.62 -10.52 16.81
N ARG A 58 -6.92 -11.26 17.87
CA ARG A 58 -5.98 -12.03 18.69
C ARG A 58 -6.18 -13.53 18.39
N PRO A 59 -5.30 -14.41 18.85
CA PRO A 59 -5.41 -15.85 18.60
C PRO A 59 -6.74 -16.47 19.06
N GLN A 60 -7.35 -15.92 20.13
CA GLN A 60 -8.65 -16.38 20.63
C GLN A 60 -9.83 -15.84 19.83
N ASP A 61 -9.68 -14.77 19.06
CA ASP A 61 -10.76 -14.16 18.29
C ASP A 61 -11.06 -15.00 17.03
N ARG A 62 -12.25 -14.85 16.49
CA ARG A 62 -12.72 -15.61 15.33
C ARG A 62 -13.37 -14.68 14.30
N ILE A 63 -13.10 -14.96 13.04
CA ILE A 63 -13.83 -14.37 11.92
C ILE A 63 -14.75 -15.45 11.37
N CYS A 64 -16.00 -15.13 11.16
CA CYS A 64 -17.00 -16.07 10.69
C CYS A 64 -17.93 -15.46 9.65
N HIS A 65 -18.44 -16.32 8.80
CA HIS A 65 -19.52 -16.03 7.87
C HIS A 65 -20.69 -16.96 8.13
N VAL A 66 -21.89 -16.51 7.85
CA VAL A 66 -23.09 -17.33 7.96
C VAL A 66 -23.53 -17.71 6.55
N LEU A 67 -23.60 -18.99 6.28
CA LEU A 67 -24.16 -19.54 5.05
C LEU A 67 -25.54 -20.09 5.34
N VAL A 68 -26.48 -19.80 4.46
CA VAL A 68 -27.83 -20.33 4.47
C VAL A 68 -28.00 -21.21 3.23
N SER A 69 -28.85 -22.23 3.29
CA SER A 69 -29.20 -23.01 2.10
C SER A 69 -29.63 -22.08 0.97
N PRO A 70 -29.08 -22.23 -0.27
CA PRO A 70 -29.23 -21.23 -1.34
C PRO A 70 -30.66 -20.84 -1.65
N GLU A 71 -31.59 -21.76 -1.52
CA GLU A 71 -33.03 -21.52 -1.76
C GLU A 71 -33.67 -20.57 -0.76
N PHE A 72 -33.15 -20.48 0.47
CA PHE A 72 -33.64 -19.59 1.53
C PHE A 72 -32.86 -18.28 1.64
N GLU A 73 -31.66 -18.20 1.09
CA GLU A 73 -30.72 -17.11 1.30
C GLU A 73 -31.25 -15.73 0.91
N ASN A 74 -32.03 -15.67 -0.16
CA ASN A 74 -32.58 -14.41 -0.67
C ASN A 74 -34.07 -14.23 -0.38
N HIS A 75 -34.67 -15.07 0.46
CA HIS A 75 -36.11 -14.99 0.76
C HIS A 75 -36.34 -13.91 1.81
N GLN A 76 -37.19 -12.92 1.49
CA GLN A 76 -37.43 -11.74 2.33
C GLN A 76 -38.01 -12.05 3.70
N GLU A 77 -38.78 -13.13 3.83
CA GLU A 77 -39.43 -13.54 5.09
C GLU A 77 -38.60 -14.57 5.88
N PHE A 78 -37.43 -14.98 5.36
CA PHE A 78 -36.59 -15.95 6.02
C PHE A 78 -35.35 -15.28 6.62
N TYR A 79 -35.33 -15.14 7.94
CA TYR A 79 -34.16 -14.62 8.68
C TYR A 79 -33.43 -15.71 9.45
N TYR A 80 -34.18 -16.66 9.97
CA TYR A 80 -33.66 -17.80 10.73
C TYR A 80 -34.75 -18.89 10.77
N PRO A 81 -34.40 -20.19 10.85
CA PRO A 81 -35.38 -21.25 10.98
C PRO A 81 -36.30 -20.98 12.17
N PRO A 82 -37.63 -20.81 11.94
CA PRO A 82 -38.55 -20.54 13.02
C PRO A 82 -38.73 -21.78 13.90
N VAL A 83 -39.09 -21.59 15.16
CA VAL A 83 -39.34 -22.69 16.11
C VAL A 83 -40.49 -23.60 15.62
N LYS A 84 -41.52 -23.01 15.00
CA LYS A 84 -42.58 -23.76 14.31
C LYS A 84 -42.28 -23.69 12.81
N PRO A 85 -42.05 -24.83 12.15
CA PRO A 85 -41.86 -24.87 10.71
C PRO A 85 -42.98 -24.18 9.95
N ALA A 86 -42.59 -23.47 8.89
CA ALA A 86 -43.53 -22.76 8.00
C ALA A 86 -43.19 -23.13 6.54
N LEU A 87 -44.24 -23.23 5.72
CA LEU A 87 -44.11 -23.48 4.30
C LEU A 87 -43.90 -22.13 3.59
N LEU A 88 -42.74 -21.97 2.91
CA LEU A 88 -42.44 -20.76 2.15
C LEU A 88 -42.47 -21.06 0.66
N GLU A 89 -42.97 -20.06 -0.11
CA GLU A 89 -42.90 -20.07 -1.56
C GLU A 89 -41.52 -19.54 -1.98
N LEU A 90 -40.69 -20.42 -2.52
CA LEU A 90 -39.39 -20.12 -2.99
C LEU A 90 -39.33 -20.17 -4.53
N ARG A 91 -38.21 -19.71 -5.14
CA ARG A 91 -37.99 -19.88 -6.57
C ARG A 91 -36.80 -20.81 -6.80
N ASP A 92 -36.97 -21.75 -7.70
CA ASP A 92 -35.87 -22.62 -8.15
C ASP A 92 -34.88 -21.86 -9.09
N ALA A 93 -33.81 -22.53 -9.53
CA ALA A 93 -32.82 -21.97 -10.45
C ALA A 93 -33.42 -21.56 -11.82
N ARG A 94 -34.64 -22.05 -12.15
CA ARG A 94 -35.37 -21.71 -13.39
C ARG A 94 -36.44 -20.63 -13.15
N GLY A 95 -36.53 -20.10 -11.92
CA GLY A 95 -37.51 -19.08 -11.54
C GLY A 95 -38.92 -19.64 -11.28
N GLN A 96 -39.10 -20.96 -11.26
CA GLN A 96 -40.40 -21.58 -10.98
C GLN A 96 -40.68 -21.57 -9.47
N ALA A 97 -41.93 -21.34 -9.10
CA ALA A 97 -42.38 -21.38 -7.71
C ALA A 97 -42.28 -22.81 -7.17
N ILE A 98 -41.61 -22.99 -6.06
CA ILE A 98 -41.52 -24.22 -5.29
C ILE A 98 -41.89 -23.92 -3.84
N PHE A 99 -42.58 -24.86 -3.19
CA PHE A 99 -42.90 -24.72 -1.78
C PHE A 99 -41.96 -25.58 -0.97
N LYS A 100 -41.30 -24.98 0.04
CA LYS A 100 -40.37 -25.70 0.90
C LYS A 100 -40.58 -25.33 2.36
N ASP A 101 -40.54 -26.35 3.19
CA ASP A 101 -40.67 -26.17 4.64
C ASP A 101 -39.37 -25.63 5.23
N THR A 102 -39.46 -24.67 6.14
CA THR A 102 -38.30 -24.02 6.78
C THR A 102 -37.47 -24.97 7.64
N SER A 103 -37.99 -26.15 8.01
CA SER A 103 -37.21 -27.20 8.68
C SER A 103 -36.05 -27.76 7.81
N TYR A 104 -36.15 -27.61 6.50
CA TYR A 104 -35.08 -27.98 5.58
C TYR A 104 -33.98 -26.90 5.45
N ALA A 105 -34.21 -25.72 6.02
CA ALA A 105 -33.21 -24.65 5.95
C ALA A 105 -32.02 -24.98 6.84
N LYS A 106 -30.85 -24.98 6.24
CA LYS A 106 -29.58 -25.18 6.93
C LYS A 106 -28.86 -23.85 7.07
N VAL A 107 -28.59 -23.45 8.30
CA VAL A 107 -27.78 -22.30 8.64
C VAL A 107 -26.47 -22.79 9.20
N THR A 108 -25.36 -22.41 8.57
CA THR A 108 -24.02 -22.88 8.93
C THR A 108 -23.12 -21.70 9.26
N LEU A 109 -22.54 -21.70 10.46
CA LEU A 109 -21.49 -20.77 10.83
C LEU A 109 -20.16 -21.30 10.30
N VAL A 110 -19.55 -20.59 9.35
CA VAL A 110 -18.30 -20.97 8.72
C VAL A 110 -17.15 -20.11 9.27
N PRO A 111 -16.14 -20.70 9.93
CA PRO A 111 -14.97 -19.97 10.35
C PRO A 111 -14.12 -19.60 9.11
N ILE A 112 -13.70 -18.34 9.08
CA ILE A 112 -12.80 -17.82 8.03
C ILE A 112 -11.41 -17.76 8.61
N PRO A 113 -10.43 -18.50 8.05
CA PRO A 113 -9.04 -18.37 8.45
C PRO A 113 -8.52 -16.97 8.10
N PHE A 114 -7.72 -16.37 8.99
CA PHE A 114 -7.14 -15.06 8.78
C PHE A 114 -5.69 -15.03 9.24
N ILE A 115 -4.92 -14.14 8.63
CA ILE A 115 -3.55 -13.83 9.05
C ILE A 115 -3.61 -12.62 9.98
N SER A 116 -3.22 -12.78 11.24
CA SER A 116 -3.15 -11.66 12.16
C SER A 116 -1.97 -10.76 11.81
N MET A 117 -2.28 -9.54 11.43
CA MET A 117 -1.31 -8.47 11.21
C MET A 117 -1.11 -7.62 12.48
N ARG A 118 -1.54 -8.11 13.63
CA ARG A 118 -1.46 -7.38 14.91
C ARG A 118 -0.03 -7.00 15.29
N ALA A 119 0.96 -7.78 14.89
CA ALA A 119 2.37 -7.45 15.08
C ALA A 119 2.77 -6.21 14.26
N SER A 120 2.26 -6.09 13.03
CA SER A 120 2.48 -4.92 12.17
C SER A 120 1.71 -3.67 12.63
N ALA A 121 0.62 -3.87 13.39
CA ALA A 121 -0.12 -2.78 14.03
C ALA A 121 0.56 -2.27 15.32
N ARG A 122 1.71 -2.83 15.72
CA ARG A 122 2.52 -2.36 16.84
C ARG A 122 3.52 -1.33 16.36
N GLU A 123 3.60 -0.20 17.03
CA GLU A 123 4.47 0.91 16.67
C GLU A 123 5.81 0.80 17.40
N GLY A 124 6.92 0.74 16.62
CA GLY A 124 8.29 0.96 17.08
C GLY A 124 8.77 0.17 18.31
N LYS A 125 9.81 0.68 18.97
CA LYS A 125 10.46 0.05 20.13
C LYS A 125 9.56 -0.10 21.36
N ASN A 126 8.45 0.65 21.46
CA ASN A 126 7.56 0.61 22.62
C ASN A 126 6.47 -0.46 22.54
N GLY A 127 6.34 -1.18 21.44
CA GLY A 127 5.44 -2.33 21.30
C GLY A 127 3.96 -2.07 21.53
N ARG A 128 3.52 -0.80 21.59
CA ARG A 128 2.09 -0.46 21.71
C ARG A 128 1.36 -0.71 20.39
N ILE A 129 0.09 -1.07 20.50
CA ILE A 129 -0.77 -1.23 19.34
C ILE A 129 -1.22 0.16 18.89
N GLN A 130 -1.09 0.44 17.58
CA GLN A 130 -1.54 1.69 16.98
C GLN A 130 -3.03 1.93 17.25
N THR A 131 -3.39 3.16 17.51
CA THR A 131 -4.80 3.56 17.62
C THR A 131 -5.50 3.49 16.25
N PRO A 132 -6.84 3.36 16.22
CA PRO A 132 -7.57 3.39 14.95
C PRO A 132 -7.27 4.60 14.08
N ALA A 133 -7.06 5.77 14.69
CA ALA A 133 -6.74 7.00 13.96
C ALA A 133 -5.33 6.98 13.34
N GLU A 134 -4.36 6.39 14.03
CA GLU A 134 -2.99 6.21 13.52
C GLU A 134 -3.00 5.21 12.37
N LEU A 135 -3.60 4.04 12.58
CA LEU A 135 -3.69 2.99 11.57
C LEU A 135 -4.48 3.44 10.34
N PHE A 136 -5.60 4.14 10.53
CA PHE A 136 -6.38 4.68 9.42
C PHE A 136 -5.57 5.66 8.57
N ARG A 137 -4.81 6.55 9.19
CA ARG A 137 -3.90 7.45 8.47
C ARG A 137 -2.87 6.66 7.64
N HIS A 138 -2.29 5.59 8.18
CA HIS A 138 -1.36 4.75 7.42
C HIS A 138 -2.04 4.07 6.22
N LEU A 139 -3.21 3.46 6.43
CA LEU A 139 -3.94 2.74 5.37
C LEU A 139 -4.47 3.66 4.25
N VAL A 140 -4.87 4.88 4.59
CA VAL A 140 -5.48 5.81 3.63
C VAL A 140 -4.48 6.80 3.06
N THR A 141 -3.46 7.21 3.84
CA THR A 141 -2.52 8.27 3.46
C THR A 141 -1.23 7.74 2.81
N GLU A 142 -0.92 6.44 2.92
CA GLU A 142 0.31 5.89 2.33
C GLU A 142 0.36 5.97 0.79
N LYS A 143 -0.77 6.19 0.13
CA LYS A 143 -0.80 6.29 -1.33
C LYS A 143 -0.19 7.59 -1.90
N GLU A 144 0.06 8.63 -1.10
CA GLU A 144 0.32 9.97 -1.66
C GLU A 144 1.52 10.75 -1.08
N GLN A 145 2.45 10.12 -0.36
CA GLN A 145 3.59 10.91 0.12
C GLN A 145 4.63 11.09 -0.99
N PRO A 146 4.89 12.33 -1.42
CA PRO A 146 5.86 12.58 -2.47
C PRO A 146 7.28 12.35 -1.99
N LEU A 147 8.11 11.83 -2.89
CA LEU A 147 9.55 11.95 -2.81
C LEU A 147 9.94 13.37 -3.19
N ILE A 148 10.55 14.10 -2.29
CA ILE A 148 11.06 15.44 -2.55
C ILE A 148 12.58 15.36 -2.63
N VAL A 149 13.14 15.76 -3.75
CA VAL A 149 14.58 15.93 -3.95
C VAL A 149 14.86 17.41 -3.90
N ASP A 150 15.41 17.87 -2.77
CA ASP A 150 15.69 19.28 -2.50
C ASP A 150 17.16 19.57 -2.81
N LEU A 151 17.38 20.29 -3.92
CA LEU A 151 18.72 20.65 -4.37
C LEU A 151 19.31 21.83 -3.58
N HIS A 152 18.48 22.72 -3.02
CA HIS A 152 18.97 23.80 -2.19
C HIS A 152 19.55 23.31 -0.87
N GLN A 153 18.85 22.36 -0.23
CA GLN A 153 19.27 21.84 1.07
C GLN A 153 20.16 20.58 0.95
N GLY A 154 20.36 20.07 -0.26
CA GLY A 154 21.20 18.89 -0.50
C GLY A 154 20.64 17.61 0.14
N LYS A 155 19.29 17.45 0.16
CA LYS A 155 18.65 16.35 0.84
C LYS A 155 17.47 15.74 0.07
N ILE A 156 17.12 14.54 0.49
CA ILE A 156 15.93 13.82 0.04
C ILE A 156 14.96 13.74 1.23
N LEU A 157 13.68 14.03 0.98
CA LEU A 157 12.62 13.84 1.96
C LEU A 157 11.60 12.84 1.41
N TYR A 158 11.23 11.89 2.24
CA TYR A 158 10.17 10.95 1.94
C TYR A 158 9.46 10.55 3.23
N LYS A 159 8.12 10.56 3.22
CA LYS A 159 7.31 10.44 4.42
C LYS A 159 7.74 11.54 5.41
N LYS A 160 8.14 11.22 6.61
CA LYS A 160 8.59 12.17 7.64
C LYS A 160 10.12 12.13 7.85
N ALA A 161 10.82 11.33 7.06
CA ALA A 161 12.25 11.16 7.17
C ALA A 161 12.99 12.00 6.14
N GLU A 162 14.14 12.49 6.51
CA GLU A 162 15.06 13.21 5.62
C GLU A 162 16.41 12.53 5.57
N LEU A 163 17.04 12.60 4.41
CA LEU A 163 18.38 12.09 4.17
C LEU A 163 19.21 13.19 3.51
N LYS A 164 20.21 13.67 4.21
CA LYS A 164 21.26 14.51 3.62
C LYS A 164 22.20 13.61 2.82
N MET A 165 22.38 13.90 1.55
CA MET A 165 23.19 13.08 0.65
C MET A 165 24.39 13.86 0.12
N MET A 166 25.50 13.17 -0.13
CA MET A 166 26.69 13.82 -0.72
C MET A 166 26.35 14.40 -2.09
N PRO A 167 26.85 15.60 -2.43
CA PRO A 167 26.53 16.31 -3.67
C PRO A 167 26.66 15.46 -4.93
N SER A 168 27.74 14.67 -5.07
CA SER A 168 27.95 13.82 -6.24
C SER A 168 26.89 12.71 -6.39
N ARG A 169 26.41 12.15 -5.29
CA ARG A 169 25.35 11.12 -5.32
C ARG A 169 23.99 11.75 -5.56
N LEU A 170 23.73 12.88 -4.92
CA LEU A 170 22.48 13.61 -5.10
C LEU A 170 22.32 14.14 -6.52
N ALA A 171 23.38 14.61 -7.16
CA ALA A 171 23.36 15.07 -8.55
C ALA A 171 22.93 13.95 -9.51
N LEU A 172 23.52 12.76 -9.40
CA LEU A 172 23.09 11.60 -10.20
C LEU A 172 21.65 11.18 -9.89
N TYR A 173 21.27 11.19 -8.61
CA TYR A 173 19.92 10.85 -8.19
C TYR A 173 18.89 11.83 -8.73
N ALA A 174 19.15 13.13 -8.63
CA ALA A 174 18.29 14.20 -9.13
C ALA A 174 18.14 14.15 -10.65
N PHE A 175 19.23 13.86 -11.37
CA PHE A 175 19.19 13.65 -12.83
C PHE A 175 18.21 12.51 -13.18
N LEU A 176 18.33 11.35 -12.54
CA LEU A 176 17.45 10.20 -12.79
C LEU A 176 16.01 10.47 -12.35
N ALA A 177 15.79 11.22 -11.27
CA ALA A 177 14.47 11.68 -10.85
C ALA A 177 13.84 12.62 -11.88
N GLY A 178 14.62 13.55 -12.44
CA GLY A 178 14.23 14.43 -13.53
C GLY A 178 13.80 13.67 -14.80
N GLN A 179 14.57 12.63 -15.16
CA GLN A 179 14.18 11.74 -16.27
C GLN A 179 12.86 11.02 -16.02
N LYS A 180 12.64 10.60 -14.78
CA LYS A 180 11.35 9.98 -14.40
C LYS A 180 10.19 10.96 -14.50
N LEU A 181 10.37 12.22 -14.12
CA LEU A 181 9.37 13.27 -14.24
C LEU A 181 8.95 13.54 -15.71
N GLN A 182 9.87 13.37 -16.64
CA GLN A 182 9.61 13.54 -18.09
C GLN A 182 8.93 12.31 -18.72
N CYS A 183 8.74 11.23 -17.98
CA CYS A 183 8.12 10.01 -18.51
C CYS A 183 6.69 10.28 -18.96
N ARG A 184 6.36 9.92 -20.22
CA ARG A 184 5.04 10.10 -20.82
C ARG A 184 4.10 8.91 -20.61
N LEU A 185 4.61 7.79 -20.10
CA LEU A 185 3.81 6.59 -19.87
C LEU A 185 3.04 6.74 -18.54
N LEU A 186 1.73 6.60 -18.63
CA LEU A 186 0.80 6.65 -17.49
C LEU A 186 0.65 5.27 -16.84
N SER A 187 1.74 4.60 -16.53
CA SER A 187 1.68 3.28 -15.90
C SER A 187 2.24 3.34 -14.48
N ALA A 188 1.40 3.06 -13.50
CA ALA A 188 1.79 2.96 -12.09
C ALA A 188 2.86 1.87 -11.83
N THR A 189 3.01 0.91 -12.74
CA THR A 189 3.92 -0.23 -12.59
C THR A 189 5.08 -0.20 -13.59
N CYS A 190 5.39 0.97 -14.17
CA CYS A 190 6.46 1.09 -15.16
C CYS A 190 7.84 0.86 -14.55
N ARG A 191 8.43 -0.30 -14.80
CA ARG A 191 9.82 -0.63 -14.46
C ARG A 191 10.60 -1.01 -15.72
N GLY A 192 11.78 -0.41 -15.89
CA GLY A 192 12.72 -0.78 -16.95
C GLY A 192 12.35 -0.34 -18.37
N CYS A 193 11.35 0.52 -18.55
CA CYS A 193 11.02 1.05 -19.89
C CYS A 193 12.11 2.02 -20.40
N SER A 194 12.22 2.16 -21.74
CA SER A 194 13.21 3.02 -22.39
C SER A 194 12.95 4.53 -22.23
N SER A 195 11.79 4.92 -21.70
CA SER A 195 11.43 6.34 -21.57
C SER A 195 12.03 7.04 -20.35
N CYS A 196 12.24 6.31 -19.25
CA CYS A 196 12.76 6.88 -18.01
C CYS A 196 13.83 6.02 -17.33
N TYR A 197 14.13 4.85 -17.86
CA TYR A 197 15.27 4.04 -17.49
C TYR A 197 16.32 4.17 -18.59
N LEU A 198 17.44 4.78 -18.26
CA LEU A 198 18.51 5.10 -19.19
C LEU A 198 19.63 4.07 -19.13
N ASP A 199 20.16 3.69 -20.27
CA ASP A 199 21.41 2.93 -20.33
C ASP A 199 22.63 3.83 -20.06
N TYR A 200 23.80 3.22 -19.94
CA TYR A 200 25.03 3.95 -19.66
C TYR A 200 25.35 5.01 -20.73
N ARG A 201 25.10 4.72 -22.02
CA ARG A 201 25.37 5.64 -23.12
C ARG A 201 24.50 6.89 -23.00
N GLN A 202 23.20 6.71 -22.76
CA GLN A 202 22.26 7.81 -22.57
C GLN A 202 22.62 8.66 -21.34
N ILE A 203 23.08 8.05 -20.25
CA ILE A 203 23.55 8.77 -19.05
C ILE A 203 24.80 9.56 -19.37
N SER A 204 25.77 8.98 -20.10
CA SER A 204 27.01 9.63 -20.53
C SER A 204 26.76 10.81 -21.48
N GLU A 205 25.80 10.68 -22.40
CA GLU A 205 25.37 11.78 -23.29
C GLU A 205 24.80 12.97 -22.50
N ASN A 206 24.25 12.74 -21.30
CA ASN A 206 23.75 13.78 -20.41
C ASN A 206 24.75 14.21 -19.32
N GLN A 207 26.03 13.91 -19.48
CA GLN A 207 27.06 14.22 -18.51
C GLN A 207 27.12 15.72 -18.12
N ALA A 208 26.86 16.59 -19.06
CA ALA A 208 26.86 18.06 -18.81
C ALA A 208 25.76 18.46 -17.80
N VAL A 209 24.58 17.84 -17.88
CA VAL A 209 23.46 18.08 -16.95
C VAL A 209 23.81 17.57 -15.55
N ILE A 210 24.40 16.38 -15.45
CA ILE A 210 24.84 15.81 -14.17
C ILE A 210 25.90 16.70 -13.52
N THR A 211 26.85 17.19 -14.30
CA THR A 211 27.92 18.09 -13.83
C THR A 211 27.36 19.44 -13.37
N ASP A 212 26.37 20.00 -14.07
CA ASP A 212 25.71 21.24 -13.65
C ASP A 212 24.95 21.06 -12.33
N LEU A 213 24.18 20.00 -12.19
CA LEU A 213 23.52 19.65 -10.92
C LEU A 213 24.53 19.49 -9.77
N TYR A 214 25.66 18.86 -10.04
CA TYR A 214 26.73 18.71 -9.05
C TYR A 214 27.31 20.06 -8.61
N ARG A 215 27.55 20.99 -9.55
CA ARG A 215 27.99 22.36 -9.23
C ARG A 215 27.00 23.13 -8.40
N ARG A 216 25.72 23.07 -8.75
CA ARG A 216 24.63 23.72 -7.97
C ARG A 216 24.57 23.21 -6.53
N LEU A 217 24.96 21.98 -6.30
CA LEU A 217 25.07 21.37 -4.97
C LEU A 217 26.38 21.70 -4.23
N GLY A 218 27.17 22.63 -4.74
CA GLY A 218 28.45 23.06 -4.15
C GLY A 218 29.62 22.11 -4.46
N GLY A 219 29.51 21.27 -5.48
CA GLY A 219 30.55 20.39 -5.91
C GLY A 219 31.66 21.09 -6.76
N THR A 220 32.91 20.64 -6.61
CA THR A 220 34.04 21.15 -7.38
C THR A 220 34.30 20.30 -8.61
N THR A 221 34.72 20.92 -9.72
CA THR A 221 34.99 20.23 -11.00
C THR A 221 36.22 19.30 -10.99
N GLU A 222 36.99 19.29 -9.91
CA GLU A 222 38.13 18.40 -9.71
C GLU A 222 37.72 16.95 -9.46
N ASN A 223 36.44 16.70 -9.11
CA ASN A 223 35.94 15.35 -8.90
C ASN A 223 35.64 14.66 -10.24
N LYS A 224 36.69 14.04 -10.80
CA LYS A 224 36.64 13.31 -12.08
C LYS A 224 35.57 12.24 -12.08
N GLY A 225 35.26 11.59 -10.93
CA GLY A 225 34.31 10.48 -10.86
C GLY A 225 32.85 10.84 -11.24
N ILE A 226 32.35 12.04 -10.82
CA ILE A 226 30.98 12.46 -11.18
C ILE A 226 30.98 13.36 -12.42
N CYS A 227 32.08 14.10 -12.67
CA CYS A 227 32.19 15.00 -13.82
C CYS A 227 32.64 14.30 -15.12
N ALA A 228 33.10 13.06 -15.05
CA ALA A 228 33.45 12.20 -16.19
C ALA A 228 33.07 10.75 -15.83
N LEU A 229 31.77 10.51 -15.72
CA LEU A 229 31.20 9.28 -15.14
C LEU A 229 31.48 8.07 -16.05
N GLU A 230 32.32 7.16 -15.60
CA GLU A 230 32.55 5.87 -16.25
C GLU A 230 31.54 4.79 -15.82
N LYS A 231 31.45 3.71 -16.60
CA LYS A 231 30.45 2.64 -16.40
C LYS A 231 30.57 1.97 -15.02
N ASP A 232 31.74 1.73 -14.53
CA ASP A 232 31.98 1.10 -13.22
C ASP A 232 31.73 2.08 -12.07
N GLU A 233 32.09 3.35 -12.29
CA GLU A 233 31.76 4.43 -11.35
C GLU A 233 30.24 4.63 -11.22
N LEU A 234 29.50 4.61 -12.34
CA LEU A 234 28.03 4.65 -12.30
C LEU A 234 27.47 3.55 -11.38
N ARG A 235 27.94 2.31 -11.52
CA ARG A 235 27.55 1.19 -10.66
C ARG A 235 27.89 1.43 -9.20
N ALA A 236 29.09 1.96 -8.95
CA ALA A 236 29.51 2.32 -7.60
C ALA A 236 28.64 3.42 -6.99
N TYR A 237 28.26 4.45 -7.77
CA TYR A 237 27.34 5.50 -7.32
C TYR A 237 25.96 4.95 -7.01
N VAL A 238 25.39 4.13 -7.87
CA VAL A 238 24.08 3.48 -7.65
C VAL A 238 24.10 2.66 -6.35
N SER A 239 25.17 1.88 -6.12
CA SER A 239 25.32 1.11 -4.88
C SER A 239 25.43 2.02 -3.64
N LYS A 240 26.20 3.11 -3.73
CA LYS A 240 26.36 4.07 -2.63
C LYS A 240 25.06 4.81 -2.33
N ILE A 241 24.29 5.22 -3.35
CA ILE A 241 22.96 5.83 -3.20
C ILE A 241 22.04 4.87 -2.44
N ARG A 242 21.98 3.60 -2.83
CA ARG A 242 21.16 2.59 -2.13
C ARG A 242 21.56 2.45 -0.67
N LYS A 243 22.87 2.40 -0.37
CA LYS A 243 23.37 2.35 1.02
C LYS A 243 22.99 3.59 1.83
N ASP A 244 23.02 4.77 1.23
CA ASP A 244 22.62 5.99 1.91
C ASP A 244 21.12 5.99 2.21
N LEU A 245 20.28 5.56 1.26
CA LEU A 245 18.85 5.42 1.47
C LEU A 245 18.52 4.41 2.60
N GLN A 246 19.25 3.30 2.68
CA GLN A 246 19.08 2.29 3.75
C GLN A 246 19.37 2.81 5.15
N LYS A 247 20.12 3.90 5.31
CA LYS A 247 20.41 4.50 6.61
C LYS A 247 19.23 5.32 7.16
N ALA A 248 18.40 5.88 6.29
CA ALA A 248 17.35 6.82 6.65
C ALA A 248 15.95 6.26 6.49
N PHE A 249 15.77 5.26 5.63
CA PHE A 249 14.46 4.75 5.24
C PHE A 249 14.35 3.24 5.50
N ASP A 250 13.13 2.76 5.73
CA ASP A 250 12.83 1.33 5.85
C ASP A 250 13.02 0.57 4.52
N ALA A 251 13.04 -0.76 4.59
CA ALA A 251 13.30 -1.62 3.43
C ALA A 251 12.28 -1.39 2.30
N GLN A 252 11.01 -1.18 2.64
CA GLN A 252 9.93 -0.96 1.67
C GLN A 252 10.10 0.39 0.96
N ALA A 253 10.44 1.45 1.68
CA ALA A 253 10.74 2.75 1.11
C ALA A 253 11.99 2.68 0.20
N VAL A 254 13.04 1.99 0.62
CA VAL A 254 14.26 1.82 -0.18
C VAL A 254 13.97 1.15 -1.53
N GLU A 255 13.07 0.17 -1.58
CA GLU A 255 12.68 -0.45 -2.86
C GLU A 255 11.98 0.50 -3.83
N LEU A 256 11.28 1.51 -3.31
CA LEU A 256 10.61 2.54 -4.12
C LEU A 256 11.55 3.69 -4.52
N LEU A 257 12.51 4.03 -3.64
CA LEU A 257 13.37 5.20 -3.80
C LEU A 257 14.70 4.89 -4.48
N ALA A 258 15.22 3.67 -4.33
CA ALA A 258 16.54 3.35 -4.84
C ALA A 258 16.60 3.35 -6.37
N VAL A 259 17.73 3.74 -6.91
CA VAL A 259 18.00 3.54 -8.33
C VAL A 259 18.08 2.04 -8.60
N GLU A 260 17.19 1.55 -9.45
CA GLU A 260 17.20 0.18 -9.95
C GLU A 260 18.08 0.03 -11.19
N ALA A 261 18.72 -1.12 -11.30
CA ALA A 261 19.41 -1.57 -12.51
C ALA A 261 18.63 -2.74 -13.11
N VAL A 262 18.02 -2.53 -14.27
CA VAL A 262 17.14 -3.50 -14.94
C VAL A 262 17.74 -3.93 -16.27
N GLY A 263 17.55 -5.19 -16.65
CA GLY A 263 18.08 -5.77 -17.88
C GLY A 263 19.39 -6.52 -17.69
N LYS A 264 19.82 -7.24 -18.75
CA LYS A 264 21.07 -8.00 -18.76
C LYS A 264 22.17 -7.18 -19.40
N LYS A 265 23.43 -7.42 -19.02
CA LYS A 265 24.59 -6.84 -19.72
C LYS A 265 24.57 -7.27 -21.20
N PRO A 266 24.86 -6.36 -22.15
CA PRO A 266 25.32 -4.97 -21.97
C PRO A 266 24.19 -3.94 -21.73
N ASP A 267 22.92 -4.29 -21.92
CA ASP A 267 21.76 -3.39 -22.01
C ASP A 267 21.13 -3.05 -20.64
N THR A 268 21.94 -2.99 -19.58
CA THR A 268 21.48 -2.60 -18.24
C THR A 268 21.04 -1.14 -18.24
N ARG A 269 19.82 -0.88 -17.77
CA ARG A 269 19.23 0.45 -17.65
C ARG A 269 19.02 0.82 -16.18
N TYR A 270 19.13 2.10 -15.88
CA TYR A 270 19.07 2.66 -14.54
C TYR A 270 17.92 3.67 -14.45
N GLY A 271 17.10 3.57 -13.41
CA GLY A 271 15.98 4.47 -13.19
C GLY A 271 15.43 4.36 -11.78
N ILE A 272 14.46 5.22 -11.45
CA ILE A 272 13.77 5.21 -10.16
C ILE A 272 12.40 4.56 -10.34
N PRO A 273 12.04 3.53 -9.55
CA PRO A 273 10.78 2.80 -9.70
C PRO A 273 9.55 3.61 -9.26
N MET A 274 9.73 4.62 -8.41
CA MET A 274 8.63 5.45 -7.93
C MET A 274 7.86 6.11 -9.08
N GLU A 275 6.54 6.22 -8.91
CA GLU A 275 5.63 6.89 -9.84
C GLU A 275 5.98 8.38 -10.00
N ARG A 276 5.92 8.90 -11.22
CA ARG A 276 6.33 10.30 -11.52
C ARG A 276 5.50 11.33 -10.75
N GLU A 277 4.20 11.07 -10.58
CA GLU A 277 3.27 11.95 -9.86
C GLU A 277 3.67 12.14 -8.38
N ARG A 278 4.44 11.22 -7.86
CA ARG A 278 4.95 11.23 -6.48
C ARG A 278 6.35 11.80 -6.34
N ILE A 279 7.00 12.22 -7.42
CA ILE A 279 8.33 12.82 -7.39
C ILE A 279 8.21 14.33 -7.53
N ARG A 280 8.93 15.06 -6.71
CA ARG A 280 9.07 16.52 -6.78
C ARG A 280 10.55 16.87 -6.70
N LEU A 281 11.01 17.68 -7.66
CA LEU A 281 12.32 18.32 -7.65
C LEU A 281 12.12 19.77 -7.17
N VAL A 282 12.87 20.17 -6.15
CA VAL A 282 12.92 21.53 -5.63
C VAL A 282 14.30 22.08 -5.98
N GLU A 283 14.32 23.02 -6.93
CA GLU A 283 15.51 23.70 -7.44
C GLU A 283 15.75 25.01 -6.72
#